data_fec56f8ffba46e5de977185d7bd7b1aa
#
_entry.id   fec56f8ffba46e5de977185d7bd7b1aa
#
_cell.length_a   1.000
_cell.length_b   1.000
_cell.length_c   1.000
_cell.angle_alpha   90.00
_cell.angle_beta   90.00
_cell.angle_gamma   90.00
#
_symmetry.space_group_name_H-M   'P 1'
#
loop_
_entity.id
_entity.type
_entity.pdbx_description
1 polymer ?
#
loop_
_entity_poly.entity_id
_entity_poly.type
_entity_poly.pdbx_seq_one_letter_code
_entity_poly.pdbx_strand_id
1 'polypeptide(L)'
;DLALWQKQFGDTPLSVSVNLSSRQLIRRDLVSDVRSVIARSSIKPRCLRLELTESLVMDNPEQAAHVLTKLKKLGIGLSLDDFGTGYSSLSYLTRFPFDTIKIDKSFVDDATPKRSVLLRSMVNMAHELGLSVVAEGISDQSDALELRQMGCEYVQSFMFGPPVAGEQVPRLLKEQIAASQPARA
;
A
#
# COMPACT_ATOMS: atom_id res chain seq x y z
N ASP A 1 -9.99 -3.15 -14.77
CA ASP A 1 -10.98 -3.03 -13.69
C ASP A 1 -11.04 -1.61 -13.13
N LEU A 2 -9.92 -1.02 -12.61
CA LEU A 2 -9.93 0.31 -11.98
C LEU A 2 -10.59 1.41 -12.82
N ALA A 3 -10.26 1.49 -14.12
CA ALA A 3 -10.86 2.49 -15.02
C ALA A 3 -12.39 2.35 -15.14
N LEU A 4 -12.89 1.12 -15.14
CA LEU A 4 -14.32 0.83 -15.15
C LEU A 4 -14.99 1.27 -13.85
N TRP A 5 -14.34 0.97 -12.71
CA TRP A 5 -14.86 1.37 -11.40
C TRP A 5 -14.85 2.90 -11.24
N GLN A 6 -13.78 3.58 -11.65
CA GLN A 6 -13.72 5.04 -11.63
C GLN A 6 -14.79 5.68 -12.50
N LYS A 7 -15.09 5.10 -13.67
CA LYS A 7 -16.19 5.55 -14.52
C LYS A 7 -17.56 5.36 -13.85
N GLN A 8 -17.74 4.24 -13.14
CA GLN A 8 -19.01 3.89 -12.50
C GLN A 8 -19.27 4.71 -11.22
N PHE A 9 -18.22 5.02 -10.46
CA PHE A 9 -18.32 5.65 -9.13
C PHE A 9 -17.88 7.12 -9.10
N GLY A 10 -17.54 7.69 -10.25
CA GLY A 10 -17.29 9.13 -10.45
C GLY A 10 -16.27 9.71 -9.47
N ASP A 11 -16.76 10.53 -8.54
CA ASP A 11 -15.92 11.29 -7.61
C ASP A 11 -15.34 10.48 -6.44
N THR A 12 -15.68 9.19 -6.32
CA THR A 12 -15.10 8.34 -5.28
C THR A 12 -13.61 8.15 -5.55
N PRO A 13 -12.72 8.48 -4.60
CA PRO A 13 -11.28 8.38 -4.79
C PRO A 13 -10.83 6.92 -4.72
N LEU A 14 -10.88 6.23 -5.88
CA LEU A 14 -10.47 4.82 -5.98
C LEU A 14 -9.02 4.72 -6.43
N SER A 15 -8.27 3.88 -5.75
CA SER A 15 -6.91 3.45 -6.12
C SER A 15 -6.78 1.93 -6.02
N VAL A 16 -5.81 1.39 -6.72
CA VAL A 16 -5.49 -0.05 -6.70
C VAL A 16 -4.01 -0.21 -6.44
N SER A 17 -3.68 -1.10 -5.53
CA SER A 17 -2.34 -1.60 -5.31
C SER A 17 -2.14 -2.92 -6.05
N VAL A 18 -0.95 -3.11 -6.62
CA VAL A 18 -0.58 -4.30 -7.37
C VAL A 18 0.80 -4.76 -6.91
N ASN A 19 0.89 -6.02 -6.48
CA ASN A 19 2.15 -6.64 -6.11
C ASN A 19 3.09 -6.77 -7.30
N LEU A 20 4.35 -6.39 -7.12
CA LEU A 20 5.40 -6.53 -8.11
C LEU A 20 6.39 -7.62 -7.67
N SER A 21 6.54 -8.65 -8.47
CA SER A 21 7.49 -9.74 -8.18
C SER A 21 8.93 -9.40 -8.56
N SER A 22 9.90 -10.13 -8.00
CA SER A 22 11.32 -10.01 -8.33
C SER A 22 11.59 -10.20 -9.83
N ARG A 23 10.92 -11.17 -10.45
CA ARG A 23 11.05 -11.42 -11.90
C ARG A 23 10.57 -10.24 -12.74
N GLN A 24 9.53 -9.54 -12.28
CA GLN A 24 9.02 -8.35 -12.99
C GLN A 24 9.94 -7.15 -12.79
N LEU A 25 10.48 -6.94 -11.59
CA LEU A 25 11.35 -5.80 -11.29
C LEU A 25 12.62 -5.77 -12.15
N ILE A 26 13.19 -6.93 -12.44
CA ILE A 26 14.43 -7.04 -13.26
C ILE A 26 14.16 -6.96 -14.77
N ARG A 27 12.91 -6.98 -15.21
CA ARG A 27 12.58 -6.88 -16.66
C ARG A 27 12.92 -5.49 -17.19
N ARG A 28 13.58 -5.46 -18.35
CA ARG A 28 13.96 -4.20 -19.01
C ARG A 28 12.76 -3.38 -19.50
N ASP A 29 11.65 -4.03 -19.80
CA ASP A 29 10.43 -3.46 -20.36
C ASP A 29 9.38 -3.05 -19.32
N LEU A 30 9.57 -3.35 -18.03
CA LEU A 30 8.60 -3.05 -16.96
C LEU A 30 8.10 -1.59 -17.01
N VAL A 31 9.01 -0.62 -17.08
CA VAL A 31 8.64 0.81 -17.08
C VAL A 31 7.83 1.17 -18.32
N SER A 32 8.17 0.60 -19.49
CA SER A 32 7.44 0.82 -20.74
C SER A 32 6.07 0.16 -20.70
N ASP A 33 5.97 -1.04 -20.13
CA ASP A 33 4.70 -1.75 -19.95
C ASP A 33 3.74 -0.96 -19.06
N VAL A 34 4.21 -0.52 -17.87
CA VAL A 34 3.42 0.29 -16.96
C VAL A 34 2.97 1.60 -17.62
N ARG A 35 3.86 2.29 -18.34
CA ARG A 35 3.52 3.50 -19.10
C ARG A 35 2.41 3.22 -20.12
N SER A 36 2.54 2.13 -20.87
CA SER A 36 1.58 1.72 -21.89
C SER A 36 0.21 1.38 -21.30
N VAL A 37 0.19 0.72 -20.13
CA VAL A 37 -1.05 0.41 -19.40
C VAL A 37 -1.74 1.70 -18.95
N ILE A 38 -1.01 2.64 -18.33
CA ILE A 38 -1.56 3.93 -17.91
C ILE A 38 -2.13 4.69 -19.10
N ALA A 39 -1.37 4.79 -20.20
CA ALA A 39 -1.80 5.53 -21.39
C ALA A 39 -3.09 4.96 -22.02
N ARG A 40 -3.25 3.62 -21.99
CA ARG A 40 -4.42 2.95 -22.60
C ARG A 40 -5.63 2.87 -21.68
N SER A 41 -5.43 2.91 -20.36
CA SER A 41 -6.51 2.68 -19.40
C SER A 41 -7.26 3.95 -18.99
N SER A 42 -6.76 5.13 -19.36
CA SER A 42 -7.33 6.44 -18.95
C SER A 42 -7.40 6.65 -17.43
N ILE A 43 -6.68 5.85 -16.64
CA ILE A 43 -6.59 6.05 -15.18
C ILE A 43 -5.62 7.19 -14.88
N LYS A 44 -5.88 7.90 -13.78
CA LYS A 44 -4.89 8.86 -13.23
C LYS A 44 -3.72 8.06 -12.66
N PRO A 45 -2.45 8.32 -13.04
CA PRO A 45 -1.31 7.54 -12.57
C PRO A 45 -1.26 7.35 -11.05
N ARG A 46 -1.57 8.39 -10.28
CA ARG A 46 -1.61 8.37 -8.80
C ARG A 46 -2.61 7.37 -8.19
N CYS A 47 -3.55 6.86 -9.00
CA CYS A 47 -4.52 5.84 -8.57
C CYS A 47 -3.98 4.42 -8.73
N LEU A 48 -2.82 4.24 -9.34
CA LEU A 48 -2.09 2.97 -9.40
C LEU A 48 -0.92 3.02 -8.43
N ARG A 49 -0.83 2.04 -7.55
CA ARG A 49 0.29 1.82 -6.64
C ARG A 49 0.92 0.47 -6.93
N LEU A 50 2.24 0.39 -6.89
CA LEU A 50 2.96 -0.88 -6.92
C LEU A 50 3.48 -1.19 -5.53
N GLU A 51 3.30 -2.44 -5.10
CA GLU A 51 3.75 -2.94 -3.81
C GLU A 51 4.94 -3.89 -4.02
N LEU A 52 6.01 -3.66 -3.27
CA LEU A 52 7.25 -4.42 -3.34
C LEU A 52 7.65 -4.84 -1.94
N THR A 53 7.97 -6.11 -1.74
CA THR A 53 8.46 -6.56 -0.44
C THR A 53 9.86 -6.01 -0.16
N GLU A 54 10.18 -5.88 1.11
CA GLU A 54 11.50 -5.44 1.57
C GLU A 54 12.63 -6.30 0.97
N SER A 55 12.52 -7.61 1.06
CA SER A 55 13.51 -8.55 0.53
C SER A 55 13.76 -8.34 -0.95
N LEU A 56 12.71 -8.07 -1.73
CA LEU A 56 12.80 -7.84 -3.17
C LEU A 56 13.67 -6.63 -3.53
N VAL A 57 13.52 -5.52 -2.82
CA VAL A 57 14.31 -4.31 -3.12
C VAL A 57 15.74 -4.42 -2.60
N MET A 58 15.97 -5.26 -1.60
CA MET A 58 17.28 -5.49 -1.00
C MET A 58 18.14 -6.52 -1.74
N ASP A 59 17.56 -7.34 -2.64
CA ASP A 59 18.34 -8.27 -3.49
C ASP A 59 19.33 -7.53 -4.40
N ASN A 60 18.92 -6.40 -4.99
CA ASN A 60 19.78 -5.52 -5.78
C ASN A 60 19.34 -4.05 -5.63
N PRO A 61 19.77 -3.38 -4.54
CA PRO A 61 19.26 -2.06 -4.18
C PRO A 61 19.53 -0.97 -5.24
N GLU A 62 20.68 -1.01 -5.91
CA GLU A 62 21.04 -0.03 -6.93
C GLU A 62 20.11 -0.14 -8.16
N GLN A 63 19.89 -1.37 -8.63
CA GLN A 63 18.96 -1.61 -9.74
C GLN A 63 17.53 -1.26 -9.34
N ALA A 64 17.10 -1.65 -8.14
CA ALA A 64 15.77 -1.32 -7.61
C ALA A 64 15.57 0.21 -7.58
N ALA A 65 16.49 0.97 -6.98
CA ALA A 65 16.42 2.43 -6.92
C ALA A 65 16.26 3.06 -8.30
N HIS A 66 17.03 2.57 -9.30
CA HIS A 66 16.96 3.08 -10.66
C HIS A 66 15.58 2.81 -11.30
N VAL A 67 15.04 1.60 -11.18
CA VAL A 67 13.74 1.22 -11.74
C VAL A 67 12.61 1.98 -11.02
N LEU A 68 12.63 2.00 -9.68
CA LEU A 68 11.61 2.67 -8.87
C LEU A 68 11.57 4.18 -9.15
N THR A 69 12.73 4.82 -9.32
CA THR A 69 12.79 6.24 -9.71
C THR A 69 12.14 6.49 -11.07
N LYS A 70 12.32 5.58 -12.04
CA LYS A 70 11.66 5.70 -13.35
C LYS A 70 10.14 5.48 -13.26
N LEU A 71 9.71 4.51 -12.46
CA LEU A 71 8.28 4.26 -12.21
C LEU A 71 7.64 5.46 -11.51
N LYS A 72 8.33 6.05 -10.52
CA LYS A 72 7.85 7.24 -9.81
C LYS A 72 7.64 8.44 -10.73
N LYS A 73 8.50 8.61 -11.74
CA LYS A 73 8.33 9.66 -12.77
C LYS A 73 7.09 9.48 -13.65
N LEU A 74 6.47 8.31 -13.66
CA LEU A 74 5.17 8.08 -14.30
C LEU A 74 4.00 8.60 -13.44
N GLY A 75 4.26 9.04 -12.20
CA GLY A 75 3.25 9.55 -11.28
C GLY A 75 2.49 8.48 -10.51
N ILE A 76 2.96 7.21 -10.53
CA ILE A 76 2.35 6.12 -9.75
C ILE A 76 2.82 6.14 -8.30
N GLY A 77 2.03 5.54 -7.41
CA GLY A 77 2.42 5.30 -6.02
C GLY A 77 3.34 4.09 -5.90
N LEU A 78 4.22 4.13 -4.91
CA LEU A 78 5.10 3.01 -4.53
C LEU A 78 4.91 2.70 -3.06
N SER A 79 4.74 1.43 -2.72
CA SER A 79 4.59 0.95 -1.34
C SER A 79 5.61 -0.13 -1.03
N LEU A 80 6.25 -0.02 0.13
CA LEU A 80 7.11 -1.07 0.65
C LEU A 80 6.28 -2.01 1.50
N ASP A 81 6.24 -3.27 1.13
CA ASP A 81 5.47 -4.34 1.77
C ASP A 81 6.33 -5.19 2.70
N ASP A 82 5.70 -5.91 3.64
CA ASP A 82 6.35 -6.78 4.63
C ASP A 82 7.44 -6.08 5.46
N PHE A 83 7.26 -4.77 5.74
CA PHE A 83 8.28 -3.96 6.39
C PHE A 83 8.59 -4.48 7.80
N GLY A 84 9.89 -4.66 8.06
CA GLY A 84 10.44 -5.11 9.34
C GLY A 84 10.70 -6.61 9.42
N THR A 85 10.26 -7.41 8.44
CA THR A 85 10.51 -8.86 8.43
C THR A 85 11.89 -9.23 7.87
N GLY A 86 12.58 -8.29 7.22
CA GLY A 86 13.87 -8.47 6.58
C GLY A 86 15.01 -7.73 7.28
N TYR A 87 16.17 -7.71 6.62
CA TYR A 87 17.35 -6.97 7.06
C TYR A 87 17.32 -5.52 6.57
N SER A 88 16.29 -4.74 6.93
CA SER A 88 16.22 -3.34 6.52
C SER A 88 17.41 -2.54 7.02
N SER A 89 18.30 -2.17 6.10
CA SER A 89 19.15 -1.04 6.38
C SER A 89 18.33 0.23 6.16
N LEU A 90 18.01 0.97 7.23
CA LEU A 90 17.32 2.25 7.16
C LEU A 90 17.97 3.22 6.15
N SER A 91 19.30 3.06 5.91
CA SER A 91 20.04 3.83 4.92
C SER A 91 19.56 3.60 3.48
N TYR A 92 19.01 2.43 3.16
CA TYR A 92 18.43 2.19 1.85
C TYR A 92 16.98 2.67 1.75
N LEU A 93 16.22 2.61 2.85
CA LEU A 93 14.86 3.10 2.86
C LEU A 93 14.77 4.58 2.42
N THR A 94 15.71 5.41 2.88
CA THR A 94 15.80 6.83 2.49
C THR A 94 16.18 7.06 1.02
N ARG A 95 16.73 6.05 0.35
CA ARG A 95 17.15 6.15 -1.06
C ARG A 95 16.05 5.75 -2.05
N PHE A 96 15.04 5.02 -1.58
CA PHE A 96 13.94 4.60 -2.43
C PHE A 96 12.78 5.61 -2.40
N PRO A 97 12.15 5.90 -3.54
CA PRO A 97 11.08 6.89 -3.63
C PRO A 97 9.71 6.29 -3.25
N PHE A 98 9.62 5.63 -2.10
CA PHE A 98 8.36 5.12 -1.58
C PHE A 98 7.45 6.26 -1.09
N ASP A 99 6.15 6.01 -1.07
CA ASP A 99 5.12 6.88 -0.50
C ASP A 99 4.53 6.28 0.77
N THR A 100 4.60 4.95 0.88
CA THR A 100 3.90 4.20 1.92
C THR A 100 4.77 3.05 2.37
N ILE A 101 4.71 2.74 3.66
CA ILE A 101 5.15 1.45 4.20
C ILE A 101 3.95 0.65 4.71
N LYS A 102 4.01 -0.66 4.55
CA LYS A 102 3.04 -1.61 5.11
C LYS A 102 3.72 -2.40 6.20
N ILE A 103 3.25 -2.23 7.43
CA ILE A 103 3.75 -2.97 8.59
C ILE A 103 3.14 -4.36 8.56
N ASP A 104 4.01 -5.38 8.51
CA ASP A 104 3.59 -6.78 8.47
C ASP A 104 2.79 -7.17 9.71
N LYS A 105 1.85 -8.08 9.50
CA LYS A 105 0.96 -8.60 10.55
C LYS A 105 1.69 -9.19 11.75
N SER A 106 2.88 -9.74 11.57
CA SER A 106 3.66 -10.33 12.67
C SER A 106 3.98 -9.33 13.78
N PHE A 107 4.08 -8.04 13.45
CA PHE A 107 4.26 -6.96 14.43
C PHE A 107 2.94 -6.56 15.10
N VAL A 108 1.82 -6.71 14.39
CA VAL A 108 0.48 -6.42 14.93
C VAL A 108 0.01 -7.57 15.83
N ASP A 109 0.29 -8.81 15.46
CA ASP A 109 -0.08 -10.02 16.22
C ASP A 109 0.91 -10.34 17.36
N ASP A 110 2.00 -9.56 17.53
CA ASP A 110 3.00 -9.80 18.57
C ASP A 110 2.39 -9.63 19.98
N ALA A 111 2.30 -10.73 20.73
CA ALA A 111 1.77 -10.74 22.09
C ALA A 111 2.75 -10.21 23.16
N THR A 112 3.92 -9.70 22.76
CA THR A 112 4.93 -9.20 23.72
C THR A 112 4.54 -7.84 24.29
N PRO A 113 4.94 -7.53 25.53
CA PRO A 113 4.71 -6.21 26.14
C PRO A 113 5.38 -5.05 25.35
N LYS A 114 6.28 -5.35 24.43
CA LYS A 114 7.00 -4.37 23.61
C LYS A 114 6.28 -4.02 22.30
N ARG A 115 5.21 -4.73 21.93
CA ARG A 115 4.44 -4.54 20.70
C ARG A 115 4.10 -3.08 20.44
N SER A 116 3.43 -2.43 21.38
CA SER A 116 2.98 -1.03 21.22
C SER A 116 4.14 -0.05 21.07
N VAL A 117 5.26 -0.29 21.75
CA VAL A 117 6.48 0.52 21.62
C VAL A 117 7.09 0.37 20.23
N LEU A 118 7.16 -0.85 19.74
CA LEU A 118 7.72 -1.16 18.41
C LEU A 118 6.86 -0.56 17.30
N LEU A 119 5.55 -0.80 17.32
CA LEU A 119 4.61 -0.25 16.34
C LEU A 119 4.67 1.28 16.30
N ARG A 120 4.65 1.94 17.47
CA ARG A 120 4.77 3.40 17.56
C ARG A 120 6.09 3.90 16.99
N SER A 121 7.19 3.18 17.23
CA SER A 121 8.51 3.55 16.68
C SER A 121 8.52 3.44 15.15
N MET A 122 7.90 2.40 14.59
CA MET A 122 7.79 2.20 13.14
C MET A 122 6.94 3.29 12.49
N VAL A 123 5.79 3.62 13.07
CA VAL A 123 4.90 4.70 12.58
C VAL A 123 5.62 6.05 12.63
N ASN A 124 6.24 6.41 13.74
CA ASN A 124 6.96 7.68 13.87
C ASN A 124 8.11 7.79 12.86
N MET A 125 8.91 6.74 12.72
CA MET A 125 9.99 6.69 11.74
C MET A 125 9.46 6.89 10.31
N ALA A 126 8.37 6.24 9.94
CA ALA A 126 7.75 6.40 8.63
C ALA A 126 7.35 7.86 8.38
N HIS A 127 6.70 8.49 9.36
CA HIS A 127 6.29 9.90 9.27
C HIS A 127 7.47 10.87 9.16
N GLU A 128 8.55 10.63 9.91
CA GLU A 128 9.78 11.43 9.79
C GLU A 128 10.41 11.31 8.40
N LEU A 129 10.22 10.19 7.72
CA LEU A 129 10.63 9.99 6.33
C LEU A 129 9.60 10.50 5.29
N GLY A 130 8.48 11.07 5.73
CA GLY A 130 7.42 11.56 4.85
C GLY A 130 6.57 10.46 4.21
N LEU A 131 6.55 9.26 4.81
CA LEU A 131 5.81 8.10 4.33
C LEU A 131 4.49 7.96 5.10
N SER A 132 3.43 7.53 4.44
CA SER A 132 2.22 7.06 5.10
C SER A 132 2.35 5.60 5.52
N VAL A 133 1.52 5.17 6.47
CA VAL A 133 1.58 3.83 7.07
C VAL A 133 0.28 3.07 6.82
N VAL A 134 0.41 1.81 6.44
CA VAL A 134 -0.65 0.81 6.43
C VAL A 134 -0.26 -0.28 7.42
N ALA A 135 -1.11 -0.66 8.36
CA ALA A 135 -0.90 -1.83 9.20
C ALA A 135 -1.75 -3.01 8.70
N GLU A 136 -1.14 -4.19 8.63
CA GLU A 136 -1.80 -5.37 8.11
C GLU A 136 -2.23 -6.34 9.23
N GLY A 137 -3.23 -7.16 8.91
CA GLY A 137 -3.58 -8.33 9.72
C GLY A 137 -4.23 -8.03 11.07
N ILE A 138 -4.82 -6.84 11.25
CA ILE A 138 -5.55 -6.55 12.48
C ILE A 138 -6.66 -7.57 12.72
N SER A 139 -6.77 -8.02 13.97
CA SER A 139 -7.72 -9.05 14.36
C SER A 139 -9.01 -8.49 14.97
N ASP A 140 -8.96 -7.28 15.55
CA ASP A 140 -10.11 -6.67 16.20
C ASP A 140 -10.11 -5.12 16.15
N GLN A 141 -11.20 -4.52 16.68
CA GLN A 141 -11.36 -3.08 16.67
C GLN A 141 -10.42 -2.36 17.66
N SER A 142 -9.97 -3.02 18.72
CA SER A 142 -9.06 -2.40 19.70
C SER A 142 -7.70 -2.17 19.09
N ASP A 143 -7.19 -3.11 18.27
CA ASP A 143 -5.95 -2.93 17.51
C ASP A 143 -6.06 -1.76 16.52
N ALA A 144 -7.19 -1.67 15.81
CA ALA A 144 -7.43 -0.56 14.88
C ALA A 144 -7.43 0.81 15.59
N LEU A 145 -8.03 0.88 16.79
CA LEU A 145 -8.05 2.11 17.61
C LEU A 145 -6.65 2.45 18.12
N GLU A 146 -5.89 1.47 18.60
CA GLU A 146 -4.53 1.66 19.08
C GLU A 146 -3.62 2.19 17.95
N LEU A 147 -3.65 1.55 16.77
CA LEU A 147 -2.88 1.98 15.61
C LEU A 147 -3.26 3.40 15.15
N ARG A 148 -4.56 3.73 15.17
CA ARG A 148 -5.03 5.08 14.86
C ARG A 148 -4.49 6.11 15.87
N GLN A 149 -4.44 5.78 17.17
CA GLN A 149 -3.86 6.65 18.20
C GLN A 149 -2.35 6.83 18.04
N MET A 150 -1.67 5.86 17.42
CA MET A 150 -0.25 5.98 17.05
C MET A 150 -0.03 6.82 15.79
N GLY A 151 -1.09 7.17 15.05
CA GLY A 151 -1.03 7.95 13.81
C GLY A 151 -1.02 7.11 12.54
N CYS A 152 -1.24 5.79 12.61
CA CYS A 152 -1.37 4.95 11.42
C CYS A 152 -2.59 5.39 10.60
N GLU A 153 -2.38 5.71 9.31
CA GLU A 153 -3.43 6.26 8.46
C GLU A 153 -4.38 5.20 7.92
N TYR A 154 -3.87 4.00 7.67
CA TYR A 154 -4.65 2.94 7.02
C TYR A 154 -4.43 1.60 7.69
N VAL A 155 -5.43 0.76 7.61
CA VAL A 155 -5.38 -0.63 8.07
C VAL A 155 -5.96 -1.55 7.01
N GLN A 156 -5.35 -2.72 6.87
CA GLN A 156 -5.79 -3.77 5.96
C GLN A 156 -6.05 -5.05 6.74
N SER A 157 -7.27 -5.59 6.68
CA SER A 157 -7.65 -6.79 7.42
C SER A 157 -8.85 -7.48 6.81
N PHE A 158 -8.95 -8.79 7.04
CA PHE A 158 -10.14 -9.58 6.75
C PHE A 158 -11.35 -9.18 7.60
N MET A 159 -11.15 -8.44 8.68
CA MET A 159 -12.23 -7.85 9.46
C MET A 159 -13.12 -6.92 8.62
N PHE A 160 -12.56 -6.27 7.60
CA PHE A 160 -13.31 -5.42 6.66
C PHE A 160 -13.90 -6.17 5.47
N GLY A 161 -13.56 -7.43 5.32
CA GLY A 161 -14.04 -8.33 4.29
C GLY A 161 -12.91 -9.19 3.69
N PRO A 162 -13.24 -10.41 3.23
CA PRO A 162 -12.27 -11.26 2.55
C PRO A 162 -11.94 -10.73 1.15
N PRO A 163 -10.85 -11.19 0.54
CA PRO A 163 -10.57 -10.93 -0.88
C PRO A 163 -11.73 -11.41 -1.77
N VAL A 164 -12.07 -10.60 -2.75
CA VAL A 164 -13.14 -10.90 -3.70
C VAL A 164 -12.67 -10.74 -5.14
N ALA A 165 -13.35 -11.40 -6.07
CA ALA A 165 -13.09 -11.20 -7.49
C ALA A 165 -13.47 -9.78 -7.94
N GLY A 166 -12.76 -9.25 -8.96
CA GLY A 166 -12.94 -7.88 -9.43
C GLY A 166 -14.37 -7.52 -9.81
N GLU A 167 -15.14 -8.49 -10.30
CA GLU A 167 -16.55 -8.32 -10.66
C GLU A 167 -17.46 -8.03 -9.45
N GLN A 168 -17.04 -8.41 -8.24
CA GLN A 168 -17.78 -8.20 -6.99
C GLN A 168 -17.46 -6.83 -6.35
N VAL A 169 -16.34 -6.21 -6.69
CA VAL A 169 -15.91 -4.92 -6.12
C VAL A 169 -16.95 -3.81 -6.28
N PRO A 170 -17.65 -3.65 -7.43
CA PRO A 170 -18.68 -2.63 -7.57
C PRO A 170 -19.84 -2.76 -6.58
N ARG A 171 -20.19 -3.98 -6.20
CA ARG A 171 -21.23 -4.23 -5.19
C ARG A 171 -20.74 -3.76 -3.80
N LEU A 172 -19.53 -4.16 -3.40
CA LEU A 172 -18.94 -3.76 -2.12
C LEU A 172 -18.81 -2.24 -2.00
N LEU A 173 -18.35 -1.57 -3.06
CA LEU A 173 -18.25 -0.11 -3.08
C LEU A 173 -19.61 0.57 -2.89
N LYS A 174 -20.66 0.07 -3.52
CA LYS A 174 -22.02 0.60 -3.32
C LYS A 174 -22.48 0.46 -1.87
N GLU A 175 -22.27 -0.71 -1.26
CA GLU A 175 -22.63 -0.99 0.12
C GLU A 175 -21.86 -0.06 1.08
N GLN A 176 -20.56 0.14 0.89
CA GLN A 176 -19.72 1.03 1.69
C GLN A 176 -20.11 2.51 1.53
N ILE A 177 -20.35 2.97 0.32
CA ILE A 177 -20.78 4.36 0.05
C ILE A 177 -22.14 4.62 0.72
N ALA A 178 -23.07 3.68 0.62
CA ALA A 178 -24.38 3.81 1.27
C ALA A 178 -24.26 3.86 2.81
N ALA A 179 -23.39 3.04 3.39
CA ALA A 179 -23.15 3.02 4.84
C ALA A 179 -22.44 4.29 5.35
N SER A 180 -21.67 4.96 4.51
CA SER A 180 -20.94 6.19 4.86
C SER A 180 -21.78 7.46 4.73
N GLN A 181 -22.98 7.40 4.15
CA GLN A 181 -23.89 8.55 4.09
C GLN A 181 -24.64 8.64 5.43
N PRO A 182 -24.59 9.79 6.15
CA PRO A 182 -25.40 9.95 7.34
C PRO A 182 -26.88 9.76 6.96
N ALA A 183 -27.61 9.04 7.78
CA ALA A 183 -29.07 8.89 7.62
C ALA A 183 -29.67 10.31 7.45
N ARG A 184 -30.25 10.56 6.29
CA ARG A 184 -30.99 11.80 6.07
C ARG A 184 -32.17 11.77 7.04
N ALA A 185 -32.06 12.61 8.09
CA ALA A 185 -33.15 12.88 9.01
C ALA A 185 -34.24 13.69 8.32
#